data_269d6e03fb252a7c1579b9872d3f482a
#
_entry.id   269d6e03fb252a7c1579b9872d3f482a
#
_cell.length_a   1.000
_cell.length_b   1.000
_cell.length_c   1.000
_cell.angle_alpha   90.00
_cell.angle_beta   90.00
_cell.angle_gamma   90.00
#
_symmetry.space_group_name_H-M   'P 1'
#
loop_
_entity.id
_entity.type
_entity.pdbx_description
1 polymer ?
#
loop_
_entity_poly.entity_id
_entity_poly.type
_entity_poly.pdbx_seq_one_letter_code
_entity_poly.pdbx_strand_id
1 'polypeptide(L)'
;LLGYRREGDKLVAVPEEAEIVRSIFADYLAGKGVTAITRRLNESGYVTQNGCIFHKSAVERILRNYTYTGNLLLQTKFRENHLTKVTRKNCGELPRYHAADTHEAIISPETFKAVQAEIQRRKEKYAPGKPQKASPFSGRITCANCGKHYRRKTTATGPVWICSTYNSYGKAHCPSKAIPEEKLMQAAAQVGRMGKITAITAHNNNLL
;
A
#
# COMPACT_ATOMS: atom_id res chain seq x y z
N LEU A 1 -1.22 -15.35 -10.27
CA LEU A 1 -1.49 -15.10 -8.86
C LEU A 1 -0.23 -15.48 -8.07
N LEU A 2 0.40 -14.54 -7.35
CA LEU A 2 1.61 -14.85 -6.57
C LEU A 2 1.34 -16.05 -5.66
N GLY A 3 2.28 -16.99 -5.60
CA GLY A 3 2.14 -18.25 -4.86
C GLY A 3 1.52 -19.40 -5.65
N TYR A 4 0.96 -19.12 -6.81
CA TYR A 4 0.36 -20.16 -7.66
C TYR A 4 0.77 -20.05 -9.12
N ARG A 5 0.98 -21.19 -9.74
CA ARG A 5 1.09 -21.34 -11.19
C ARG A 5 -0.15 -22.07 -11.72
N ARG A 6 -0.60 -21.70 -12.90
CA ARG A 6 -1.67 -22.40 -13.59
C ARG A 6 -1.08 -23.55 -14.40
N GLU A 7 -1.56 -24.77 -14.15
CA GLU A 7 -1.24 -25.97 -14.91
C GLU A 7 -2.54 -26.59 -15.43
N GLY A 8 -2.81 -26.37 -16.72
CA GLY A 8 -4.12 -26.67 -17.30
C GLY A 8 -5.23 -25.88 -16.64
N ASP A 9 -6.19 -26.56 -16.03
CA ASP A 9 -7.31 -25.94 -15.30
C ASP A 9 -7.10 -25.86 -13.79
N LYS A 10 -5.96 -26.30 -13.27
CA LYS A 10 -5.65 -26.30 -11.83
C LYS A 10 -4.65 -25.21 -11.47
N LEU A 11 -4.77 -24.71 -10.23
CA LEU A 11 -3.78 -23.87 -9.60
C LEU A 11 -2.87 -24.76 -8.76
N VAL A 12 -1.56 -24.72 -9.02
CA VAL A 12 -0.54 -25.46 -8.28
C VAL A 12 0.29 -24.48 -7.49
N ALA A 13 0.49 -24.76 -6.20
CA ALA A 13 1.28 -23.91 -5.32
C ALA A 13 2.77 -23.95 -5.73
N VAL A 14 3.39 -22.77 -5.80
CA VAL A 14 4.83 -22.61 -5.99
C VAL A 14 5.46 -22.37 -4.61
N PRO A 15 6.24 -23.30 -4.07
CA PRO A 15 6.68 -23.27 -2.67
C PRO A 15 7.36 -21.95 -2.26
N GLU A 16 8.29 -21.46 -3.09
CA GLU A 16 9.05 -20.24 -2.82
C GLU A 16 8.14 -19.00 -2.76
N GLU A 17 7.21 -18.88 -3.71
CA GLU A 17 6.24 -17.77 -3.72
C GLU A 17 5.20 -17.92 -2.61
N ALA A 18 4.80 -19.14 -2.27
CA ALA A 18 3.87 -19.42 -1.18
C ALA A 18 4.45 -18.98 0.17
N GLU A 19 5.75 -19.16 0.40
CA GLU A 19 6.44 -18.64 1.60
C GLU A 19 6.36 -17.11 1.69
N ILE A 20 6.51 -16.41 0.58
CA ILE A 20 6.34 -14.95 0.55
C ILE A 20 4.92 -14.58 0.99
N VAL A 21 3.91 -15.27 0.47
CA VAL A 21 2.50 -15.04 0.84
C VAL A 21 2.29 -15.32 2.33
N ARG A 22 2.74 -16.46 2.85
CA ARG A 22 2.64 -16.80 4.27
C ARG A 22 3.30 -15.73 5.15
N SER A 23 4.49 -15.27 4.77
CA SER A 23 5.20 -14.22 5.52
C SER A 23 4.45 -12.89 5.55
N ILE A 24 3.73 -12.52 4.48
CA ILE A 24 2.89 -11.32 4.43
C ILE A 24 1.74 -11.42 5.43
N PHE A 25 1.06 -12.57 5.49
CA PHE A 25 -0.04 -12.80 6.43
C PHE A 25 0.45 -12.81 7.88
N ALA A 26 1.56 -13.51 8.16
CA ALA A 26 2.18 -13.56 9.49
C ALA A 26 2.61 -12.17 9.99
N ASP A 27 3.28 -11.40 9.15
CA ASP A 27 3.71 -10.03 9.48
C ASP A 27 2.52 -9.11 9.78
N TYR A 28 1.42 -9.28 9.04
CA TYR A 28 0.22 -8.46 9.25
C TYR A 28 -0.45 -8.77 10.59
N LEU A 29 -0.54 -10.05 10.96
CA LEU A 29 -1.06 -10.50 12.26
C LEU A 29 -0.11 -10.12 13.41
N ALA A 30 1.20 -10.10 13.18
CA ALA A 30 2.19 -9.58 14.13
C ALA A 30 2.10 -8.05 14.34
N GLY A 31 1.13 -7.37 13.72
CA GLY A 31 0.87 -5.94 13.94
C GLY A 31 1.55 -5.02 12.94
N LYS A 32 2.39 -5.51 12.01
CA LYS A 32 3.06 -4.67 11.03
C LYS A 32 2.04 -4.01 10.08
N GLY A 33 2.30 -2.76 9.71
CA GLY A 33 1.50 -2.05 8.71
C GLY A 33 1.87 -2.46 7.28
N VAL A 34 0.93 -2.33 6.35
CA VAL A 34 1.15 -2.65 4.91
C VAL A 34 2.40 -1.97 4.34
N THR A 35 2.67 -0.72 4.74
CA THR A 35 3.88 0.01 4.30
C THR A 35 5.17 -0.65 4.78
N ALA A 36 5.20 -1.13 6.02
CA ALA A 36 6.37 -1.80 6.59
C ALA A 36 6.60 -3.16 5.92
N ILE A 37 5.52 -3.91 5.66
CA ILE A 37 5.57 -5.18 4.93
C ILE A 37 6.10 -4.96 3.51
N THR A 38 5.55 -3.98 2.78
CA THR A 38 5.99 -3.63 1.42
C THR A 38 7.48 -3.29 1.40
N ARG A 39 7.94 -2.50 2.37
CA ARG A 39 9.34 -2.11 2.48
C ARG A 39 10.24 -3.32 2.71
N ARG A 40 9.89 -4.18 3.69
CA ARG A 40 10.63 -5.41 3.97
C ARG A 40 10.78 -6.30 2.73
N LEU A 41 9.69 -6.53 2.00
CA LEU A 41 9.71 -7.34 0.78
C LEU A 41 10.68 -6.77 -0.26
N ASN A 42 10.66 -5.47 -0.48
CA ASN A 42 11.54 -4.81 -1.44
C ASN A 42 13.00 -4.79 -0.97
N GLU A 43 13.26 -4.59 0.33
CA GLU A 43 14.60 -4.65 0.92
C GLU A 43 15.20 -6.06 0.87
N SER A 44 14.36 -7.09 0.95
CA SER A 44 14.76 -8.51 0.77
C SER A 44 14.92 -8.91 -0.70
N GLY A 45 14.73 -8.00 -1.65
CA GLY A 45 14.89 -8.27 -3.08
C GLY A 45 13.75 -9.08 -3.70
N TYR A 46 12.66 -9.33 -2.98
CA TYR A 46 11.51 -10.01 -3.56
C TYR A 46 10.83 -9.17 -4.62
N VAL A 47 10.38 -9.81 -5.69
CA VAL A 47 9.67 -9.19 -6.79
C VAL A 47 8.28 -9.80 -6.96
N THR A 48 7.38 -9.06 -7.59
CA THR A 48 6.06 -9.58 -7.97
C THR A 48 6.21 -10.57 -9.13
N GLN A 49 5.16 -11.31 -9.44
CA GLN A 49 5.13 -12.26 -10.56
C GLN A 49 5.54 -11.64 -11.92
N ASN A 50 5.41 -10.34 -12.08
CA ASN A 50 5.82 -9.60 -13.27
C ASN A 50 7.24 -8.99 -13.15
N GLY A 51 8.05 -9.41 -12.19
CA GLY A 51 9.40 -8.90 -11.98
C GLY A 51 9.46 -7.46 -11.42
N CYS A 52 8.35 -6.89 -10.98
CA CYS A 52 8.30 -5.53 -10.45
C CYS A 52 8.43 -5.50 -8.92
N ILE A 53 8.85 -4.36 -8.37
CA ILE A 53 8.84 -4.11 -6.93
C ILE A 53 7.42 -4.19 -6.35
N PHE A 54 7.31 -4.56 -5.08
CA PHE A 54 6.03 -4.56 -4.40
C PHE A 54 5.53 -3.14 -4.13
N HIS A 55 4.26 -2.90 -4.44
CA HIS A 55 3.50 -1.72 -4.05
C HIS A 55 2.54 -2.06 -2.90
N LYS A 56 2.16 -1.07 -2.11
CA LYS A 56 1.17 -1.24 -1.02
C LYS A 56 -0.13 -1.90 -1.50
N SER A 57 -0.62 -1.47 -2.65
CA SER A 57 -1.84 -2.02 -3.27
C SER A 57 -1.72 -3.51 -3.62
N ALA A 58 -0.51 -3.98 -3.96
CA ALA A 58 -0.26 -5.40 -4.21
C ALA A 58 -0.37 -6.21 -2.91
N VAL A 59 0.25 -5.73 -1.83
CA VAL A 59 0.17 -6.36 -0.50
C VAL A 59 -1.29 -6.35 0.02
N GLU A 60 -2.00 -5.23 -0.10
CA GLU A 60 -3.42 -5.14 0.29
C GLU A 60 -4.30 -6.11 -0.50
N ARG A 61 -4.03 -6.28 -1.79
CA ARG A 61 -4.74 -7.24 -2.65
C ARG A 61 -4.45 -8.68 -2.24
N ILE A 62 -3.19 -9.01 -1.88
CA ILE A 62 -2.81 -10.32 -1.38
C ILE A 62 -3.59 -10.63 -0.09
N LEU A 63 -3.56 -9.74 0.91
CA LEU A 63 -4.25 -9.91 2.19
C LEU A 63 -5.78 -10.08 2.08
N ARG A 64 -6.38 -9.59 1.00
CA ARG A 64 -7.84 -9.66 0.77
C ARG A 64 -8.26 -10.76 -0.19
N ASN A 65 -7.32 -11.49 -0.76
CA ASN A 65 -7.64 -12.47 -1.77
C ASN A 65 -8.00 -13.82 -1.16
N TYR A 66 -9.28 -14.15 -1.24
CA TYR A 66 -9.85 -15.38 -0.70
C TYR A 66 -9.28 -16.65 -1.35
N THR A 67 -8.79 -16.58 -2.58
CA THR A 67 -8.21 -17.72 -3.31
C THR A 67 -7.07 -18.39 -2.54
N TYR A 68 -6.34 -17.68 -1.69
CA TYR A 68 -5.26 -18.27 -0.88
C TYR A 68 -5.72 -19.32 0.13
N THR A 69 -7.03 -19.42 0.40
CA THR A 69 -7.62 -20.44 1.29
C THR A 69 -7.93 -21.77 0.59
N GLY A 70 -7.53 -21.96 -0.67
CA GLY A 70 -7.88 -23.15 -1.45
C GLY A 70 -9.28 -23.09 -2.07
N ASN A 71 -10.03 -22.01 -1.82
CA ASN A 71 -11.41 -21.84 -2.24
C ASN A 71 -11.53 -20.72 -3.27
N LEU A 72 -12.54 -20.76 -4.10
CA LEU A 72 -12.86 -19.71 -5.05
C LEU A 72 -14.22 -19.08 -4.73
N LEU A 73 -14.28 -17.76 -4.82
CA LEU A 73 -15.52 -17.01 -4.80
C LEU A 73 -15.71 -16.36 -6.16
N LEU A 74 -16.61 -16.91 -6.95
CA LEU A 74 -16.90 -16.49 -8.31
C LEU A 74 -17.99 -15.42 -8.33
N GLN A 75 -18.08 -14.70 -9.44
CA GLN A 75 -19.08 -13.65 -9.70
C GLN A 75 -19.06 -12.51 -8.66
N THR A 76 -17.85 -12.21 -8.15
CA THR A 76 -17.64 -11.07 -7.24
C THR A 76 -17.74 -9.71 -7.94
N LYS A 77 -17.69 -9.71 -9.27
CA LYS A 77 -17.86 -8.54 -10.13
C LYS A 77 -18.70 -8.93 -11.35
N PHE A 78 -19.44 -7.99 -11.89
CA PHE A 78 -20.18 -8.18 -13.13
C PHE A 78 -20.10 -6.95 -14.03
N ARG A 79 -20.36 -7.14 -15.30
CA ARG A 79 -20.50 -6.03 -16.25
C ARG A 79 -21.96 -5.56 -16.26
N GLU A 80 -22.16 -4.28 -16.02
CA GLU A 80 -23.50 -3.70 -15.97
C GLU A 80 -24.16 -3.70 -17.35
N ASN A 81 -23.37 -3.36 -18.38
CA ASN A 81 -23.84 -3.29 -19.74
C ASN A 81 -22.69 -3.72 -20.69
N HIS A 82 -23.04 -4.47 -21.74
CA HIS A 82 -22.09 -4.92 -22.76
C HIS A 82 -21.55 -3.77 -23.64
N LEU A 83 -22.30 -2.68 -23.79
CA LEU A 83 -21.89 -1.51 -24.56
C LEU A 83 -20.85 -0.66 -23.82
N THR A 84 -21.15 -0.33 -22.57
CA THR A 84 -20.28 0.53 -21.76
C THR A 84 -19.08 -0.23 -21.17
N LYS A 85 -19.17 -1.57 -21.10
CA LYS A 85 -18.17 -2.47 -20.51
C LYS A 85 -17.79 -2.12 -19.05
N VAL A 86 -18.57 -1.28 -18.38
CA VAL A 86 -18.33 -0.88 -16.99
C VAL A 86 -18.48 -2.09 -16.08
N THR A 87 -17.44 -2.39 -15.31
CA THR A 87 -17.41 -3.49 -14.35
C THR A 87 -17.73 -2.94 -12.97
N ARG A 88 -18.77 -3.48 -12.32
CA ARG A 88 -19.16 -3.17 -10.94
C ARG A 88 -18.89 -4.35 -10.00
N LYS A 89 -18.69 -4.04 -8.71
CA LYS A 89 -18.63 -5.05 -7.67
C LYS A 89 -20.04 -5.60 -7.45
N ASN A 90 -20.17 -6.94 -7.41
CA ASN A 90 -21.41 -7.58 -7.05
C ASN A 90 -21.66 -7.44 -5.53
N CYS A 91 -22.63 -6.63 -5.16
CA CYS A 91 -23.06 -6.42 -3.77
C CYS A 91 -24.29 -7.25 -3.37
N GLY A 92 -24.77 -8.13 -4.28
CA GLY A 92 -25.95 -8.96 -4.10
C GLY A 92 -26.89 -8.93 -5.29
N GLU A 93 -26.54 -8.16 -6.34
CA GLU A 93 -27.36 -8.04 -7.56
C GLU A 93 -27.41 -9.35 -8.35
N LEU A 94 -26.32 -10.13 -8.32
CA LEU A 94 -26.23 -11.43 -8.96
C LEU A 94 -25.79 -12.51 -7.96
N PRO A 95 -26.18 -13.79 -8.19
CA PRO A 95 -25.71 -14.89 -7.37
C PRO A 95 -24.19 -14.96 -7.33
N ARG A 96 -23.62 -15.30 -6.18
CA ARG A 96 -22.18 -15.61 -6.06
C ARG A 96 -22.05 -17.11 -5.86
N TYR A 97 -21.02 -17.67 -6.49
CA TYR A 97 -20.77 -19.10 -6.39
C TYR A 97 -19.51 -19.33 -5.58
N HIS A 98 -19.61 -20.18 -4.58
CA HIS A 98 -18.49 -20.62 -3.76
C HIS A 98 -18.10 -22.03 -4.21
N ALA A 99 -16.87 -22.20 -4.63
CA ALA A 99 -16.26 -23.50 -4.93
C ALA A 99 -15.21 -23.78 -3.86
N ALA A 100 -15.42 -24.85 -3.09
CA ALA A 100 -14.51 -25.28 -2.04
C ALA A 100 -13.47 -26.23 -2.60
N ASP A 101 -12.30 -26.26 -1.94
CA ASP A 101 -11.20 -27.21 -2.18
C ASP A 101 -10.78 -27.36 -3.66
N THR A 102 -10.75 -26.23 -4.35
CA THR A 102 -10.40 -26.21 -5.80
C THR A 102 -8.91 -26.34 -6.06
N HIS A 103 -8.07 -26.05 -5.08
CA HIS A 103 -6.61 -26.09 -5.16
C HIS A 103 -5.99 -26.13 -3.76
N GLU A 104 -4.71 -26.41 -3.68
CA GLU A 104 -3.97 -26.43 -2.41
C GLU A 104 -4.00 -25.07 -1.72
N ALA A 105 -4.36 -25.04 -0.45
CA ALA A 105 -4.40 -23.81 0.35
C ALA A 105 -2.99 -23.38 0.77
N ILE A 106 -2.61 -22.13 0.51
CA ILE A 106 -1.38 -21.51 1.04
C ILE A 106 -1.62 -21.00 2.46
N ILE A 107 -2.82 -20.47 2.74
CA ILE A 107 -3.22 -19.88 4.02
C ILE A 107 -4.45 -20.63 4.53
N SER A 108 -4.46 -20.96 5.83
CA SER A 108 -5.65 -21.58 6.42
C SER A 108 -6.84 -20.60 6.45
N PRO A 109 -8.08 -21.11 6.34
CA PRO A 109 -9.28 -20.26 6.44
C PRO A 109 -9.35 -19.44 7.73
N GLU A 110 -8.85 -19.99 8.85
CA GLU A 110 -8.80 -19.33 10.16
C GLU A 110 -7.86 -18.13 10.12
N THR A 111 -6.64 -18.32 9.58
CA THR A 111 -5.65 -17.24 9.41
C THR A 111 -6.19 -16.14 8.52
N PHE A 112 -6.82 -16.50 7.40
CA PHE A 112 -7.47 -15.53 6.53
C PHE A 112 -8.54 -14.72 7.26
N LYS A 113 -9.42 -15.40 8.03
CA LYS A 113 -10.49 -14.77 8.81
C LYS A 113 -9.93 -13.81 9.86
N ALA A 114 -8.86 -14.22 10.56
CA ALA A 114 -8.16 -13.37 11.53
C ALA A 114 -7.62 -12.09 10.88
N VAL A 115 -7.01 -12.22 9.69
CA VAL A 115 -6.52 -11.06 8.93
C VAL A 115 -7.66 -10.14 8.49
N GLN A 116 -8.80 -10.67 8.02
CA GLN A 116 -9.94 -9.83 7.65
C GLN A 116 -10.50 -9.08 8.87
N ALA A 117 -10.60 -9.73 10.04
CA ALA A 117 -11.01 -9.10 11.29
C ALA A 117 -10.04 -7.96 11.68
N GLU A 118 -8.73 -8.19 11.57
CA GLU A 118 -7.71 -7.17 11.86
C GLU A 118 -7.76 -6.00 10.86
N ILE A 119 -8.02 -6.26 9.58
CA ILE A 119 -8.24 -5.20 8.57
C ILE A 119 -9.43 -4.33 8.97
N GLN A 120 -10.54 -4.95 9.38
CA GLN A 120 -11.74 -4.22 9.79
C GLN A 120 -11.49 -3.43 11.09
N ARG A 121 -10.85 -4.04 12.09
CA ARG A 121 -10.47 -3.38 13.35
C ARG A 121 -9.61 -2.14 13.12
N ARG A 122 -8.61 -2.25 12.23
CA ARG A 122 -7.75 -1.10 11.87
C ARG A 122 -8.53 -0.03 11.13
N LYS A 123 -9.43 -0.41 10.22
CA LYS A 123 -10.28 0.54 9.50
C LYS A 123 -11.16 1.36 10.46
N GLU A 124 -11.74 0.72 11.47
CA GLU A 124 -12.55 1.40 12.48
C GLU A 124 -11.71 2.30 13.38
N LYS A 125 -10.57 1.79 13.87
CA LYS A 125 -9.65 2.56 14.72
C LYS A 125 -9.07 3.79 14.02
N TYR A 126 -8.78 3.68 12.73
CA TYR A 126 -8.16 4.73 11.93
C TYR A 126 -9.13 5.31 10.89
N ALA A 127 -10.44 5.25 11.18
CA ALA A 127 -11.43 5.93 10.36
C ALA A 127 -11.00 7.38 10.11
N PRO A 128 -11.12 7.88 8.88
CA PRO A 128 -10.71 9.24 8.57
C PRO A 128 -11.48 10.20 9.47
N GLY A 129 -10.75 10.85 10.37
CA GLY A 129 -11.30 11.93 11.19
C GLY A 129 -11.69 13.12 10.33
N LYS A 130 -12.17 14.19 10.96
CA LYS A 130 -12.44 15.45 10.26
C LYS A 130 -11.25 15.83 9.39
N PRO A 131 -11.45 16.29 8.14
CA PRO A 131 -10.38 16.68 7.26
C PRO A 131 -9.48 17.70 7.98
N GLN A 132 -8.22 17.33 8.19
CA GLN A 132 -7.25 18.25 8.78
C GLN A 132 -7.02 19.39 7.80
N LYS A 133 -6.95 20.64 8.32
CA LYS A 133 -6.59 21.79 7.49
C LYS A 133 -5.28 21.48 6.77
N ALA A 134 -5.28 21.62 5.45
CA ALA A 134 -4.09 21.40 4.65
C ALA A 134 -2.98 22.35 5.13
N SER A 135 -1.78 21.81 5.36
CA SER A 135 -0.61 22.64 5.65
C SER A 135 -0.30 23.51 4.43
N PRO A 136 0.20 24.75 4.63
CA PRO A 136 0.60 25.64 3.52
C PRO A 136 1.57 25.00 2.52
N PHE A 137 2.33 24.00 2.97
CA PHE A 137 3.32 23.30 2.16
C PHE A 137 2.78 22.04 1.44
N SER A 138 1.50 21.70 1.65
CA SER A 138 0.90 20.51 1.04
C SER A 138 0.92 20.59 -0.49
N GLY A 139 1.52 19.59 -1.15
CA GLY A 139 1.64 19.52 -2.62
C GLY A 139 2.68 20.44 -3.24
N ARG A 140 3.37 21.27 -2.43
CA ARG A 140 4.32 22.29 -2.93
C ARG A 140 5.79 21.88 -2.82
N ILE A 141 6.10 20.85 -2.04
CA ILE A 141 7.48 20.39 -1.85
C ILE A 141 7.76 19.21 -2.79
N THR A 142 8.73 19.40 -3.68
CA THR A 142 9.18 18.38 -4.64
C THR A 142 10.58 17.89 -4.26
N CYS A 143 10.78 16.59 -4.36
CA CYS A 143 12.08 15.96 -4.11
C CYS A 143 12.99 16.12 -5.31
N ALA A 144 14.16 16.75 -5.14
CA ALA A 144 15.15 16.91 -6.20
C ALA A 144 15.71 15.56 -6.70
N ASN A 145 15.77 14.53 -5.84
CA ASN A 145 16.35 13.23 -6.21
C ASN A 145 15.41 12.34 -7.04
N CYS A 146 14.09 12.42 -6.82
CA CYS A 146 13.15 11.50 -7.48
C CYS A 146 11.91 12.20 -8.08
N GLY A 147 11.79 13.51 -8.01
CA GLY A 147 10.68 14.30 -8.56
C GLY A 147 9.32 14.10 -7.89
N LYS A 148 9.22 13.28 -6.83
CA LYS A 148 7.95 13.04 -6.12
C LYS A 148 7.74 14.05 -5.01
N HIS A 149 6.46 14.30 -4.66
CA HIS A 149 6.11 15.23 -3.59
C HIS A 149 6.42 14.68 -2.21
N TYR A 150 6.77 15.59 -1.30
CA TYR A 150 6.85 15.31 0.12
C TYR A 150 5.45 15.23 0.74
N ARG A 151 5.32 14.41 1.77
CA ARG A 151 4.11 14.26 2.58
C ARG A 151 4.39 14.59 4.03
N ARG A 152 3.44 15.27 4.66
CA ARG A 152 3.50 15.55 6.09
C ARG A 152 3.28 14.26 6.88
N LYS A 153 4.12 14.02 7.88
CA LYS A 153 4.05 12.89 8.80
C LYS A 153 4.28 13.42 10.22
N THR A 154 3.41 13.05 11.14
CA THR A 154 3.60 13.34 12.57
C THR A 154 4.47 12.25 13.18
N THR A 155 5.55 12.64 13.85
CA THR A 155 6.46 11.77 14.61
C THR A 155 6.38 12.13 16.08
N ALA A 156 7.01 11.32 16.95
CA ALA A 156 7.10 11.62 18.37
C ALA A 156 7.80 12.96 18.66
N THR A 157 8.73 13.35 17.79
CA THR A 157 9.50 14.61 17.87
C THR A 157 8.84 15.77 17.17
N GLY A 158 7.62 15.60 16.62
CA GLY A 158 6.89 16.63 15.92
C GLY A 158 6.60 16.33 14.45
N PRO A 159 5.98 17.26 13.73
CA PRO A 159 5.64 17.10 12.32
C PRO A 159 6.88 17.22 11.44
N VAL A 160 7.04 16.26 10.53
CA VAL A 160 8.10 16.25 9.54
C VAL A 160 7.53 16.06 8.14
N TRP A 161 8.27 16.54 7.15
CA TRP A 161 7.99 16.30 5.74
C TRP A 161 8.95 15.25 5.20
N ILE A 162 8.40 14.23 4.55
CA ILE A 162 9.14 13.06 4.06
C ILE A 162 8.82 12.80 2.60
N CYS A 163 9.83 12.51 1.79
CA CYS A 163 9.63 12.13 0.40
C CYS A 163 8.74 10.89 0.29
N SER A 164 7.75 10.92 -0.62
CA SER A 164 6.81 9.81 -0.82
C SER A 164 7.50 8.51 -1.24
N THR A 165 8.54 8.59 -2.09
CA THR A 165 9.32 7.44 -2.51
C THR A 165 10.14 6.86 -1.35
N TYR A 166 10.87 7.71 -0.61
CA TYR A 166 11.59 7.26 0.58
C TYR A 166 10.66 6.59 1.60
N ASN A 167 9.52 7.21 1.88
CA ASN A 167 8.56 6.67 2.85
C ASN A 167 8.00 5.31 2.44
N SER A 168 7.81 5.07 1.13
CA SER A 168 7.20 3.84 0.62
C SER A 168 8.20 2.73 0.34
N TYR A 169 9.39 3.06 -0.14
CA TYR A 169 10.35 2.10 -0.69
C TYR A 169 11.74 2.14 -0.02
N GLY A 170 11.99 3.10 0.86
CA GLY A 170 13.23 3.21 1.61
C GLY A 170 14.36 3.95 0.89
N LYS A 171 15.55 3.93 1.54
CA LYS A 171 16.73 4.71 1.14
C LYS A 171 17.30 4.26 -0.21
N ALA A 172 17.17 2.99 -0.56
CA ALA A 172 17.66 2.45 -1.83
C ALA A 172 16.99 3.10 -3.05
N HIS A 173 15.72 3.50 -2.92
CA HIS A 173 14.95 4.13 -4.00
C HIS A 173 14.99 5.66 -3.98
N CYS A 174 15.26 6.27 -2.83
CA CYS A 174 15.44 7.71 -2.72
C CYS A 174 16.23 8.04 -1.45
N PRO A 175 17.41 8.65 -1.54
CA PRO A 175 18.27 8.97 -0.40
C PRO A 175 17.79 10.20 0.39
N SER A 176 16.70 10.83 0.00
CA SER A 176 16.19 12.08 0.60
C SER A 176 15.89 11.93 2.08
N LYS A 177 16.29 12.93 2.86
CA LYS A 177 16.05 12.99 4.31
C LYS A 177 14.71 13.65 4.62
N ALA A 178 14.18 13.37 5.81
CA ALA A 178 13.01 14.05 6.34
C ALA A 178 13.37 15.50 6.72
N ILE A 179 12.44 16.43 6.49
CA ILE A 179 12.58 17.86 6.78
C ILE A 179 11.64 18.20 7.92
N PRO A 180 12.13 18.69 9.09
CA PRO A 180 11.28 19.22 10.14
C PRO A 180 10.42 20.39 9.63
N GLU A 181 9.13 20.42 10.04
CA GLU A 181 8.22 21.49 9.60
C GLU A 181 8.68 22.88 10.05
N GLU A 182 9.34 22.94 11.21
CA GLU A 182 9.91 24.18 11.74
C GLU A 182 10.94 24.80 10.80
N LYS A 183 11.81 23.99 10.19
CA LYS A 183 12.79 24.47 9.19
C LYS A 183 12.11 25.06 7.96
N LEU A 184 11.01 24.46 7.51
CA LEU A 184 10.21 24.99 6.40
C LEU A 184 9.55 26.33 6.77
N MET A 185 9.05 26.43 7.99
CA MET A 185 8.45 27.66 8.49
C MET A 185 9.48 28.79 8.62
N GLN A 186 10.67 28.49 9.14
CA GLN A 186 11.76 29.45 9.24
C GLN A 186 12.23 29.93 7.85
N ALA A 187 12.44 29.01 6.90
CA ALA A 187 12.79 29.37 5.54
C ALA A 187 11.72 30.19 4.84
N ALA A 188 10.44 29.85 5.05
CA ALA A 188 9.31 30.60 4.50
C ALA A 188 9.21 32.02 5.09
N ALA A 189 9.52 32.19 6.38
CA ALA A 189 9.55 33.50 7.05
C ALA A 189 10.68 34.39 6.50
N GLN A 190 11.85 33.83 6.21
CA GLN A 190 12.97 34.56 5.61
C GLN A 190 12.66 35.09 4.21
N VAL A 191 11.88 34.35 3.42
CA VAL A 191 11.45 34.78 2.07
C VAL A 191 10.34 35.86 2.12
N GLY A 192 9.80 36.14 3.30
CA GLY A 192 8.90 37.29 3.56
C GLY A 192 7.49 37.23 2.98
N ARG A 193 7.08 36.12 2.33
CA ARG A 193 5.77 36.00 1.66
C ARG A 193 5.21 34.57 1.66
N MET A 194 4.77 34.06 2.78
CA MET A 194 4.18 32.71 2.88
C MET A 194 3.06 32.43 1.85
N GLY A 195 2.28 33.43 1.47
CA GLY A 195 1.17 33.29 0.51
C GLY A 195 1.58 33.14 -0.96
N LYS A 196 2.83 33.42 -1.30
CA LYS A 196 3.34 33.44 -2.69
C LYS A 196 4.31 32.29 -3.02
N ILE A 197 4.58 31.38 -2.06
CA ILE A 197 5.42 30.20 -2.32
C ILE A 197 4.63 29.24 -3.18
N THR A 198 5.02 29.11 -4.45
CA THR A 198 4.36 28.20 -5.43
C THR A 198 5.00 26.83 -5.46
N ALA A 199 6.32 26.73 -5.27
CA ALA A 199 7.06 25.48 -5.28
C ALA A 199 8.29 25.56 -4.36
N ILE A 200 8.66 24.42 -3.78
CA ILE A 200 9.87 24.23 -2.97
C ILE A 200 10.57 22.99 -3.49
N THR A 201 11.84 23.10 -3.83
CA THR A 201 12.65 21.96 -4.21
C THR A 201 13.54 21.57 -3.03
N ALA A 202 13.41 20.33 -2.57
CA ALA A 202 14.19 19.82 -1.45
C ALA A 202 15.35 18.95 -1.94
N HIS A 203 16.57 19.38 -1.68
CA HIS A 203 17.78 18.65 -2.01
C HIS A 203 18.61 18.41 -0.74
N ASN A 204 18.66 17.16 -0.24
CA ASN A 204 19.50 16.71 0.89
C ASN A 204 19.52 17.66 2.10
N ASN A 205 18.36 18.16 2.54
CA ASN A 205 18.12 19.18 3.57
C ASN A 205 18.36 20.64 3.18
N ASN A 206 18.76 20.93 1.96
CA ASN A 206 18.77 22.30 1.44
C ASN A 206 17.44 22.57 0.73
N LEU A 207 16.85 23.73 1.00
CA LEU A 207 15.58 24.19 0.42
C LEU A 207 15.93 25.28 -0.61
N LEU A 208 15.48 25.10 -1.83
CA LEU A 208 15.56 26.07 -2.93
C LEU A 208 14.15 26.50 -3.33
#